data_993ec674b5fd21d555eb05a051ea7289
#
_entry.id   993ec674b5fd21d555eb05a051ea7289
#
_cell.length_a   1.000
_cell.length_b   1.000
_cell.length_c   1.000
_cell.angle_alpha   90.00
_cell.angle_beta   90.00
_cell.angle_gamma   90.00
#
_symmetry.space_group_name_H-M   'P 1'
#
loop_
_entity.id
_entity.type
_entity.pdbx_description
1 polymer ?
#
loop_
_entity_poly.entity_id
_entity_poly.type
_entity_poly.pdbx_seq_one_letter_code
_entity_poly.pdbx_strand_id
1 'polypeptide(L)'
;MTIKSYREDLMQLVSYLREQRQKAALDVTDWSMRALRGWLVWLHEQGYSRSTISRRLAAARAFGRFLCRQGALQVNPAQSLRGPRQERKLPHFLTQEQIHQLLQAPFPGTWQGLRDRAILEVLYSAGLRVSELVGLDLDDIDLREGFLHVRGKGKRERLALLGPAAQQALTEWLAAREAFLQQRRTCGTPAVFVNRFGTRLSSRSVGRLLHTYLRQTGIDTRTSPHTLRHTFATHLLDAGADIRGVQELLGHKQLTTTQIYTHVSTRRLRDSYRQAHPRA
;
A
#
# COMPACT_ATOMS: atom_id res chain seq x y z
N MET A 1 8.65 -2.32 6.65
CA MET A 1 7.72 -3.47 6.76
C MET A 1 8.39 -4.81 6.49
N THR A 2 9.14 -5.00 5.42
CA THR A 2 9.75 -6.30 5.07
C THR A 2 10.64 -6.89 6.17
N ILE A 3 11.50 -6.09 6.81
CA ILE A 3 12.39 -6.57 7.89
C ILE A 3 11.58 -7.07 9.09
N LYS A 4 10.58 -6.31 9.54
CA LYS A 4 9.71 -6.72 10.65
C LYS A 4 8.97 -8.03 10.34
N SER A 5 8.36 -8.13 9.16
CA SER A 5 7.64 -9.34 8.76
C SER A 5 8.55 -10.56 8.63
N TYR A 6 9.75 -10.38 8.08
CA TYR A 6 10.73 -11.47 7.98
C TYR A 6 11.26 -11.88 9.35
N ARG A 7 11.47 -10.93 10.26
CA ARG A 7 11.82 -11.25 11.65
C ARG A 7 10.75 -12.11 12.32
N GLU A 8 9.48 -11.71 12.21
CA GLU A 8 8.35 -12.46 12.77
C GLU A 8 8.25 -13.87 12.17
N ASP A 9 8.42 -13.99 10.85
CA ASP A 9 8.43 -15.27 10.15
C ASP A 9 9.56 -16.18 10.60
N LEU A 10 10.77 -15.64 10.77
CA LEU A 10 11.93 -16.39 11.23
C LEU A 10 11.81 -16.78 12.70
N MET A 11 11.30 -15.90 13.56
CA MET A 11 11.06 -16.24 14.97
C MET A 11 10.07 -17.39 15.11
N GLN A 12 9.03 -17.43 14.28
CA GLN A 12 8.10 -18.57 14.28
C GLN A 12 8.78 -19.86 13.80
N LEU A 13 9.63 -19.79 12.77
CA LEU A 13 10.42 -20.95 12.34
C LEU A 13 11.35 -21.45 13.44
N VAL A 14 12.01 -20.54 14.15
CA VAL A 14 12.86 -20.88 15.32
C VAL A 14 12.02 -21.59 16.40
N SER A 15 10.82 -21.08 16.72
CA SER A 15 9.94 -21.72 17.70
C SER A 15 9.54 -23.13 17.27
N TYR A 16 9.15 -23.30 15.99
CA TYR A 16 8.86 -24.63 15.44
C TYR A 16 10.04 -25.60 15.53
N LEU A 17 11.24 -25.15 15.14
CA LEU A 17 12.44 -26.00 15.20
C LEU A 17 12.81 -26.39 16.61
N ARG A 18 12.70 -25.49 17.60
CA ARG A 18 12.94 -25.77 19.02
C ARG A 18 11.99 -26.87 19.55
N GLU A 19 10.71 -26.74 19.22
CA GLU A 19 9.70 -27.71 19.61
C GLU A 19 9.97 -29.07 18.98
N GLN A 20 10.23 -29.13 17.67
CA GLN A 20 10.51 -30.37 16.95
C GLN A 20 11.81 -31.06 17.39
N ARG A 21 12.81 -30.30 17.81
CA ARG A 21 14.11 -30.81 18.25
C ARG A 21 14.21 -31.01 19.76
N GLN A 22 13.21 -30.54 20.52
CA GLN A 22 13.23 -30.49 21.99
C GLN A 22 14.51 -29.83 22.55
N LYS A 23 14.99 -28.79 21.83
CA LYS A 23 16.21 -28.06 22.17
C LYS A 23 15.91 -26.59 22.49
N ALA A 24 16.46 -26.09 23.58
CA ALA A 24 16.39 -24.66 23.92
C ALA A 24 17.24 -23.78 22.98
N ALA A 25 18.39 -24.26 22.57
CA ALA A 25 19.30 -23.59 21.61
C ALA A 25 19.36 -24.39 20.30
N LEU A 26 19.28 -23.67 19.19
CA LEU A 26 19.44 -24.22 17.84
C LEU A 26 20.82 -23.87 17.32
N ASP A 27 21.39 -24.79 16.53
CA ASP A 27 22.61 -24.56 15.77
C ASP A 27 22.33 -24.58 14.26
N VAL A 28 23.37 -24.36 13.46
CA VAL A 28 23.24 -24.29 11.99
C VAL A 28 22.83 -25.63 11.38
N THR A 29 23.11 -26.76 12.03
CA THR A 29 22.75 -28.11 11.55
C THR A 29 21.25 -28.36 11.64
N ASP A 30 20.56 -27.66 12.54
CA ASP A 30 19.10 -27.69 12.64
C ASP A 30 18.40 -27.04 11.43
N TRP A 31 19.13 -26.19 10.69
CA TRP A 31 18.67 -25.56 9.45
C TRP A 31 18.81 -26.51 8.24
N SER A 32 18.13 -27.63 8.26
CA SER A 32 18.22 -28.67 7.25
C SER A 32 17.01 -28.65 6.30
N MET A 33 17.17 -29.19 5.09
CA MET A 33 16.07 -29.32 4.11
C MET A 33 14.89 -30.09 4.71
N ARG A 34 15.17 -31.17 5.46
CA ARG A 34 14.14 -32.02 6.11
C ARG A 34 13.33 -31.21 7.12
N ALA A 35 14.00 -30.43 7.98
CA ALA A 35 13.36 -29.59 8.98
C ALA A 35 12.48 -28.49 8.35
N LEU A 36 13.03 -27.80 7.33
CA LEU A 36 12.28 -26.75 6.62
C LEU A 36 11.08 -27.31 5.82
N ARG A 37 11.19 -28.52 5.26
CA ARG A 37 10.07 -29.22 4.61
C ARG A 37 8.98 -29.56 5.64
N GLY A 38 9.35 -30.11 6.80
CA GLY A 38 8.42 -30.36 7.90
C GLY A 38 7.70 -29.09 8.36
N TRP A 39 8.45 -27.94 8.43
CA TRP A 39 7.83 -26.66 8.76
C TRP A 39 6.80 -26.21 7.72
N LEU A 40 7.04 -26.40 6.42
CA LEU A 40 6.05 -26.06 5.39
C LEU A 40 4.79 -26.92 5.50
N VAL A 41 4.92 -28.22 5.83
CA VAL A 41 3.78 -29.11 6.09
C VAL A 41 3.02 -28.60 7.31
N TRP A 42 3.70 -28.36 8.42
CA TRP A 42 3.10 -27.82 9.63
C TRP A 42 2.35 -26.51 9.40
N LEU A 43 2.91 -25.59 8.60
CA LEU A 43 2.24 -24.33 8.23
C LEU A 43 0.92 -24.60 7.48
N HIS A 44 0.90 -25.60 6.63
CA HIS A 44 -0.32 -26.01 5.90
C HIS A 44 -1.36 -26.59 6.86
N GLU A 45 -0.97 -27.47 7.79
CA GLU A 45 -1.82 -28.06 8.80
C GLU A 45 -2.40 -27.03 9.77
N GLN A 46 -1.64 -25.98 10.08
CA GLN A 46 -2.10 -24.85 10.88
C GLN A 46 -3.06 -23.91 10.10
N GLY A 47 -3.45 -24.23 8.87
CA GLY A 47 -4.40 -23.46 8.08
C GLY A 47 -3.87 -22.13 7.53
N TYR A 48 -2.55 -21.92 7.49
CA TYR A 48 -2.01 -20.69 6.91
C TYR A 48 -2.28 -20.59 5.41
N SER A 49 -2.64 -19.38 4.96
CA SER A 49 -2.89 -19.12 3.53
C SER A 49 -1.66 -19.39 2.67
N ARG A 50 -1.87 -19.83 1.42
CA ARG A 50 -0.80 -20.09 0.43
C ARG A 50 0.15 -18.89 0.27
N SER A 51 -0.37 -17.67 0.32
CA SER A 51 0.46 -16.45 0.24
C SER A 51 1.33 -16.25 1.48
N THR A 52 0.82 -16.56 2.67
CA THR A 52 1.57 -16.52 3.94
C THR A 52 2.69 -17.55 3.93
N ILE A 53 2.41 -18.80 3.51
CA ILE A 53 3.41 -19.86 3.39
C ILE A 53 4.51 -19.44 2.40
N SER A 54 4.14 -18.90 1.23
CA SER A 54 5.11 -18.42 0.23
C SER A 54 5.99 -17.28 0.76
N ARG A 55 5.43 -16.32 1.51
CA ARG A 55 6.18 -15.23 2.14
C ARG A 55 7.16 -15.76 3.19
N ARG A 56 6.73 -16.69 4.03
CA ARG A 56 7.56 -17.32 5.07
C ARG A 56 8.71 -18.13 4.45
N LEU A 57 8.45 -18.87 3.40
CA LEU A 57 9.50 -19.56 2.65
C LEU A 57 10.49 -18.57 2.02
N ALA A 58 10.02 -17.41 1.54
CA ALA A 58 10.91 -16.35 1.04
C ALA A 58 11.79 -15.77 2.16
N ALA A 59 11.27 -15.61 3.38
CA ALA A 59 12.05 -15.20 4.55
C ALA A 59 13.12 -16.24 4.91
N ALA A 60 12.74 -17.54 4.93
CA ALA A 60 13.69 -18.64 5.18
C ALA A 60 14.79 -18.67 4.11
N ARG A 61 14.45 -18.53 2.83
CA ARG A 61 15.46 -18.45 1.74
C ARG A 61 16.40 -17.25 1.91
N ALA A 62 15.86 -16.09 2.30
CA ALA A 62 16.66 -14.89 2.52
C ALA A 62 17.65 -15.09 3.68
N PHE A 63 17.21 -15.70 4.76
CA PHE A 63 18.06 -16.02 5.91
C PHE A 63 19.11 -17.09 5.57
N GLY A 64 18.72 -18.15 4.84
CA GLY A 64 19.69 -19.16 4.37
C GLY A 64 20.78 -18.56 3.47
N ARG A 65 20.42 -17.60 2.58
CA ARG A 65 21.44 -16.86 1.81
C ARG A 65 22.37 -16.02 2.69
N PHE A 66 21.84 -15.46 3.76
CA PHE A 66 22.66 -14.73 4.75
C PHE A 66 23.65 -15.68 5.43
N LEU A 67 23.21 -16.85 5.90
CA LEU A 67 24.06 -17.85 6.53
C LEU A 67 25.17 -18.35 5.58
N CYS A 68 24.87 -18.57 4.29
CA CYS A 68 25.87 -18.90 3.29
C CYS A 68 26.92 -17.79 3.12
N ARG A 69 26.50 -16.53 3.10
CA ARG A 69 27.44 -15.39 3.00
C ARG A 69 28.32 -15.22 4.22
N GLN A 70 27.86 -15.65 5.40
CA GLN A 70 28.63 -15.66 6.64
C GLN A 70 29.52 -16.91 6.77
N GLY A 71 29.54 -17.80 5.77
CA GLY A 71 30.30 -19.05 5.82
C GLY A 71 29.73 -20.11 6.76
N ALA A 72 28.60 -19.86 7.40
CA ALA A 72 27.96 -20.78 8.33
C ALA A 72 27.29 -21.98 7.62
N LEU A 73 26.90 -21.82 6.36
CA LEU A 73 26.37 -22.87 5.49
C LEU A 73 27.08 -22.86 4.16
N GLN A 74 27.37 -24.05 3.61
CA GLN A 74 27.91 -24.20 2.26
C GLN A 74 26.81 -24.01 1.21
N VAL A 75 25.63 -24.55 1.47
CA VAL A 75 24.47 -24.52 0.56
C VAL A 75 23.22 -24.13 1.35
N ASN A 76 22.37 -23.32 0.75
CA ASN A 76 21.09 -22.90 1.34
C ASN A 76 20.03 -24.01 1.18
N PRO A 77 19.63 -24.73 2.25
CA PRO A 77 18.64 -25.82 2.15
C PRO A 77 17.25 -25.37 1.75
N ALA A 78 16.91 -24.08 1.98
CA ALA A 78 15.61 -23.52 1.63
C ALA A 78 15.48 -23.25 0.12
N GLN A 79 16.58 -23.24 -0.65
CA GLN A 79 16.58 -22.83 -2.05
C GLN A 79 15.79 -23.79 -2.94
N SER A 80 15.94 -25.10 -2.72
CA SER A 80 15.30 -26.17 -3.50
C SER A 80 13.85 -26.45 -3.11
N LEU A 81 13.39 -25.94 -1.95
CA LEU A 81 12.00 -26.13 -1.52
C LEU A 81 11.04 -25.35 -2.41
N ARG A 82 9.93 -25.97 -2.80
CA ARG A 82 8.88 -25.32 -3.59
C ARG A 82 7.75 -24.90 -2.66
N GLY A 83 7.33 -23.65 -2.79
CA GLY A 83 6.13 -23.15 -2.10
C GLY A 83 4.84 -23.62 -2.80
N PRO A 84 3.69 -23.45 -2.15
CA PRO A 84 2.40 -23.78 -2.76
C PRO A 84 2.18 -22.95 -4.03
N ARG A 85 1.56 -23.55 -5.03
CA ARG A 85 1.13 -22.82 -6.23
C ARG A 85 0.09 -21.78 -5.81
N GLN A 86 0.35 -20.53 -6.15
CA GLN A 86 -0.63 -19.47 -5.97
C GLN A 86 -1.62 -19.50 -7.13
N GLU A 87 -2.89 -19.55 -6.81
CA GLU A 87 -3.93 -19.29 -7.80
C GLU A 87 -3.83 -17.83 -8.23
N ARG A 88 -3.69 -17.60 -9.53
CA ARG A 88 -3.82 -16.26 -10.10
C ARG A 88 -5.31 -15.89 -10.04
N LYS A 89 -5.72 -15.22 -8.97
CA LYS A 89 -7.04 -14.58 -8.94
C LYS A 89 -7.04 -13.46 -9.97
N LEU A 90 -8.09 -13.38 -10.78
CA LEU A 90 -8.29 -12.24 -11.66
C LEU A 90 -8.24 -10.96 -10.83
N PRO A 91 -7.56 -9.93 -11.31
CA PRO A 91 -7.54 -8.65 -10.64
C PRO A 91 -8.98 -8.15 -10.46
N HIS A 92 -9.35 -7.80 -9.24
CA HIS A 92 -10.63 -7.18 -8.93
C HIS A 92 -10.46 -5.67 -9.03
N PHE A 93 -11.32 -5.01 -9.79
CA PHE A 93 -11.42 -3.55 -9.87
C PHE A 93 -12.89 -3.14 -9.76
N LEU A 94 -13.14 -1.89 -9.42
CA LEU A 94 -14.48 -1.33 -9.30
C LEU A 94 -14.91 -0.68 -10.62
N THR A 95 -16.20 -0.72 -10.93
CA THR A 95 -16.77 0.06 -12.05
C THR A 95 -16.79 1.56 -11.72
N GLN A 96 -17.03 2.41 -12.73
CA GLN A 96 -17.15 3.85 -12.52
C GLN A 96 -18.33 4.19 -11.59
N GLU A 97 -19.45 3.48 -11.71
CA GLU A 97 -20.63 3.64 -10.85
C GLU A 97 -20.32 3.25 -9.40
N GLN A 98 -19.62 2.14 -9.20
CA GLN A 98 -19.20 1.70 -7.87
C GLN A 98 -18.22 2.69 -7.21
N ILE A 99 -17.28 3.24 -7.99
CA ILE A 99 -16.39 4.31 -7.51
C ILE A 99 -17.19 5.53 -7.13
N HIS A 100 -18.10 5.99 -7.99
CA HIS A 100 -18.94 7.17 -7.70
C HIS A 100 -19.74 6.97 -6.40
N GLN A 101 -20.39 5.82 -6.25
CA GLN A 101 -21.15 5.46 -5.06
C GLN A 101 -20.27 5.43 -3.80
N LEU A 102 -19.06 4.86 -3.89
CA LEU A 102 -18.10 4.80 -2.78
C LEU A 102 -17.63 6.19 -2.35
N LEU A 103 -17.33 7.06 -3.31
CA LEU A 103 -16.80 8.41 -3.04
C LEU A 103 -17.86 9.35 -2.45
N GLN A 104 -19.15 9.08 -2.67
CA GLN A 104 -20.26 9.84 -2.11
C GLN A 104 -20.73 9.31 -0.74
N ALA A 105 -20.31 8.11 -0.34
CA ALA A 105 -20.77 7.49 0.90
C ALA A 105 -20.39 8.25 2.20
N PRO A 106 -19.23 8.95 2.31
CA PRO A 106 -18.90 9.71 3.51
C PRO A 106 -19.83 10.92 3.67
N PHE A 107 -20.48 11.02 4.84
CA PHE A 107 -21.39 12.12 5.15
C PHE A 107 -20.62 13.43 5.41
N PRO A 108 -20.85 14.50 4.62
CA PRO A 108 -20.06 15.72 4.69
C PRO A 108 -20.38 16.61 5.91
N GLY A 109 -21.44 16.31 6.67
CA GLY A 109 -21.85 17.06 7.85
C GLY A 109 -20.97 16.90 9.08
N THR A 110 -19.92 16.08 9.00
CA THR A 110 -18.97 15.85 10.10
C THR A 110 -17.53 16.00 9.63
N TRP A 111 -16.63 16.41 10.53
CA TRP A 111 -15.21 16.51 10.20
C TRP A 111 -14.63 15.13 9.76
N GLN A 112 -15.14 14.03 10.35
CA GLN A 112 -14.74 12.69 9.94
C GLN A 112 -15.16 12.40 8.50
N GLY A 113 -16.39 12.74 8.14
CA GLY A 113 -16.89 12.51 6.78
C GLY A 113 -16.15 13.33 5.74
N LEU A 114 -15.83 14.60 6.02
CA LEU A 114 -14.99 15.44 5.16
C LEU A 114 -13.59 14.82 4.97
N ARG A 115 -12.96 14.38 6.07
CA ARG A 115 -11.68 13.68 6.03
C ARG A 115 -11.75 12.41 5.17
N ASP A 116 -12.77 11.60 5.41
CA ASP A 116 -12.91 10.28 4.82
C ASP A 116 -13.19 10.40 3.32
N ARG A 117 -14.00 11.40 2.93
CA ARG A 117 -14.22 11.76 1.52
C ARG A 117 -12.91 12.19 0.84
N ALA A 118 -12.15 13.09 1.46
CA ALA A 118 -10.87 13.51 0.93
C ALA A 118 -9.87 12.33 0.80
N ILE A 119 -9.84 11.41 1.76
CA ILE A 119 -9.01 10.19 1.69
C ILE A 119 -9.38 9.34 0.47
N LEU A 120 -10.67 9.07 0.25
CA LEU A 120 -11.13 8.23 -0.85
C LEU A 120 -10.90 8.91 -2.20
N GLU A 121 -11.22 10.20 -2.32
CA GLU A 121 -10.99 10.99 -3.53
C GLU A 121 -9.50 11.04 -3.91
N VAL A 122 -8.62 11.33 -2.95
CA VAL A 122 -7.17 11.39 -3.20
C VAL A 122 -6.60 10.01 -3.55
N LEU A 123 -7.03 8.94 -2.88
CA LEU A 123 -6.59 7.58 -3.21
C LEU A 123 -6.94 7.21 -4.65
N TYR A 124 -8.14 7.52 -5.09
CA TYR A 124 -8.60 7.19 -6.43
C TYR A 124 -8.03 8.15 -7.48
N SER A 125 -8.08 9.45 -7.26
CA SER A 125 -7.65 10.47 -8.22
C SER A 125 -6.14 10.39 -8.51
N ALA A 126 -5.32 10.23 -7.48
CA ALA A 126 -3.86 10.22 -7.60
C ALA A 126 -3.25 8.82 -7.64
N GLY A 127 -4.06 7.77 -7.55
CA GLY A 127 -3.60 6.39 -7.54
C GLY A 127 -2.55 6.10 -6.46
N LEU A 128 -2.66 6.70 -5.28
CA LEU A 128 -1.66 6.57 -4.22
C LEU A 128 -1.65 5.18 -3.58
N ARG A 129 -0.47 4.77 -3.09
CA ARG A 129 -0.40 3.71 -2.10
C ARG A 129 -0.90 4.25 -0.76
N VAL A 130 -1.57 3.41 0.04
CA VAL A 130 -2.07 3.84 1.36
C VAL A 130 -0.96 4.39 2.27
N SER A 131 0.26 3.88 2.16
CA SER A 131 1.41 4.39 2.91
C SER A 131 1.89 5.76 2.41
N GLU A 132 1.73 6.05 1.14
CA GLU A 132 2.01 7.35 0.54
C GLU A 132 0.97 8.38 1.04
N LEU A 133 -0.32 8.04 0.96
CA LEU A 133 -1.40 8.89 1.45
C LEU A 133 -1.23 9.30 2.91
N VAL A 134 -1.02 8.34 3.83
CA VAL A 134 -0.87 8.64 5.25
C VAL A 134 0.46 9.34 5.58
N GLY A 135 1.43 9.26 4.67
CA GLY A 135 2.72 9.94 4.76
C GLY A 135 2.69 11.40 4.34
N LEU A 136 1.62 11.88 3.70
CA LEU A 136 1.54 13.27 3.21
C LEU A 136 1.60 14.26 4.36
N ASP A 137 2.39 15.31 4.15
CA ASP A 137 2.46 16.51 4.96
C ASP A 137 1.84 17.69 4.22
N LEU A 138 1.49 18.76 4.92
CA LEU A 138 0.86 19.94 4.33
C LEU A 138 1.72 20.54 3.21
N ASP A 139 3.04 20.55 3.38
CA ASP A 139 4.00 21.05 2.40
C ASP A 139 4.11 20.17 1.15
N ASP A 140 3.56 18.96 1.18
CA ASP A 140 3.52 18.06 0.02
C ASP A 140 2.36 18.37 -0.94
N ILE A 141 1.51 19.36 -0.63
CA ILE A 141 0.29 19.67 -1.39
C ILE A 141 0.44 20.98 -2.16
N ASP A 142 0.27 20.95 -3.46
CA ASP A 142 0.07 22.11 -4.30
C ASP A 142 -1.34 22.09 -4.90
N LEU A 143 -2.28 22.75 -4.23
CA LEU A 143 -3.68 22.84 -4.71
C LEU A 143 -3.82 23.77 -5.93
N ARG A 144 -2.92 24.73 -6.14
CA ARG A 144 -3.01 25.65 -7.29
C ARG A 144 -2.68 24.92 -8.59
N GLU A 145 -1.63 24.12 -8.54
CA GLU A 145 -1.19 23.33 -9.68
C GLU A 145 -1.86 21.93 -9.73
N GLY A 146 -2.55 21.51 -8.67
CA GLY A 146 -3.23 20.21 -8.59
C GLY A 146 -2.25 19.04 -8.47
N PHE A 147 -1.20 19.18 -7.69
CA PHE A 147 -0.18 18.16 -7.49
C PHE A 147 0.00 17.77 -6.02
N LEU A 148 0.44 16.53 -5.84
CA LEU A 148 1.00 16.03 -4.59
C LEU A 148 2.45 15.61 -4.81
N HIS A 149 3.33 16.03 -3.93
CA HIS A 149 4.71 15.53 -3.83
C HIS A 149 4.69 14.23 -3.02
N VAL A 150 4.88 13.11 -3.68
CA VAL A 150 4.74 11.79 -3.06
C VAL A 150 6.09 11.15 -2.85
N ARG A 151 6.41 10.84 -1.58
CA ARG A 151 7.64 10.16 -1.18
C ARG A 151 7.42 8.64 -1.16
N GLY A 152 8.06 7.95 -2.09
CA GLY A 152 8.00 6.49 -2.22
C GLY A 152 9.09 5.74 -1.45
N LYS A 153 9.09 4.42 -1.56
CA LYS A 153 10.11 3.55 -0.96
C LYS A 153 11.51 3.85 -1.54
N GLY A 154 12.49 4.08 -0.66
CA GLY A 154 13.90 4.32 -1.05
C GLY A 154 14.19 5.78 -1.44
N LYS A 155 13.54 6.75 -0.82
CA LYS A 155 13.72 8.20 -1.05
C LYS A 155 13.42 8.64 -2.50
N ARG A 156 12.62 7.87 -3.24
CA ARG A 156 12.16 8.28 -4.58
C ARG A 156 10.94 9.15 -4.43
N GLU A 157 10.97 10.30 -5.08
CA GLU A 157 9.87 11.25 -5.13
C GLU A 157 9.19 11.20 -6.49
N ARG A 158 7.90 11.45 -6.53
CA ARG A 158 7.12 11.65 -7.75
C ARG A 158 6.04 12.68 -7.54
N LEU A 159 5.63 13.31 -8.60
CA LEU A 159 4.40 14.09 -8.63
C LEU A 159 3.21 13.16 -8.87
N ALA A 160 2.12 13.39 -8.16
CA ALA A 160 0.85 12.73 -8.40
C ALA A 160 -0.22 13.79 -8.65
N LEU A 161 -1.04 13.59 -9.70
CA LEU A 161 -2.06 14.54 -10.12
C LEU A 161 -3.32 14.41 -9.27
N LEU A 162 -3.96 15.54 -9.01
CA LEU A 162 -5.27 15.64 -8.38
C LEU A 162 -6.27 16.19 -9.39
N GLY A 163 -7.36 15.46 -9.62
CA GLY A 163 -8.50 15.99 -10.35
C GLY A 163 -9.31 16.99 -9.51
N PRO A 164 -10.18 17.78 -10.13
CA PRO A 164 -10.95 18.84 -9.46
C PRO A 164 -11.75 18.37 -8.25
N ALA A 165 -12.40 17.21 -8.33
CA ALA A 165 -13.16 16.64 -7.22
C ALA A 165 -12.27 16.31 -5.99
N ALA A 166 -11.06 15.77 -6.23
CA ALA A 166 -10.12 15.50 -5.15
C ALA A 166 -9.53 16.78 -4.55
N GLN A 167 -9.28 17.81 -5.39
CA GLN A 167 -8.83 19.13 -4.93
C GLN A 167 -9.89 19.78 -4.04
N GLN A 168 -11.15 19.78 -4.46
CA GLN A 168 -12.27 20.30 -3.68
C GLN A 168 -12.41 19.57 -2.35
N ALA A 169 -12.49 18.24 -2.36
CA ALA A 169 -12.60 17.44 -1.13
C ALA A 169 -11.42 17.66 -0.18
N LEU A 170 -10.22 17.83 -0.72
CA LEU A 170 -9.02 18.11 0.08
C LEU A 170 -9.06 19.51 0.68
N THR A 171 -9.53 20.52 -0.07
CA THR A 171 -9.72 21.89 0.43
C THR A 171 -10.73 21.94 1.57
N GLU A 172 -11.89 21.31 1.40
CA GLU A 172 -12.93 21.21 2.44
C GLU A 172 -12.40 20.52 3.71
N TRP A 173 -11.63 19.43 3.51
CA TRP A 173 -11.00 18.72 4.62
C TRP A 173 -9.96 19.57 5.34
N LEU A 174 -9.07 20.28 4.64
CA LEU A 174 -8.02 21.08 5.27
C LEU A 174 -8.59 22.18 6.16
N ALA A 175 -9.68 22.82 5.73
CA ALA A 175 -10.40 23.80 6.57
C ALA A 175 -11.01 23.14 7.82
N ALA A 176 -11.68 22.00 7.66
CA ALA A 176 -12.26 21.25 8.78
C ALA A 176 -11.19 20.70 9.73
N ARG A 177 -10.03 20.28 9.20
CA ARG A 177 -8.88 19.82 9.96
C ARG A 177 -8.33 20.92 10.87
N GLU A 178 -8.16 22.10 10.35
CA GLU A 178 -7.66 23.25 11.14
C GLU A 178 -8.60 23.56 12.29
N ALA A 179 -9.89 23.71 12.03
CA ALA A 179 -10.91 23.94 13.07
C ALA A 179 -10.92 22.82 14.13
N PHE A 180 -10.81 21.56 13.71
CA PHE A 180 -10.74 20.40 14.61
C PHE A 180 -9.51 20.43 15.51
N LEU A 181 -8.32 20.76 14.98
CA LEU A 181 -7.08 20.82 15.77
C LEU A 181 -7.08 21.99 16.75
N GLN A 182 -7.62 23.14 16.36
CA GLN A 182 -7.79 24.32 17.24
C GLN A 182 -8.69 24.00 18.42
N GLN A 183 -9.85 23.37 18.19
CA GLN A 183 -10.78 22.97 19.26
C GLN A 183 -10.13 22.01 20.27
N ARG A 184 -9.23 21.16 19.81
CA ARG A 184 -8.53 20.19 20.66
C ARG A 184 -7.27 20.71 21.31
N ARG A 185 -6.87 21.96 21.03
CA ARG A 185 -5.60 22.55 21.49
C ARG A 185 -4.39 21.66 21.16
N THR A 186 -4.48 20.86 20.09
CA THR A 186 -3.38 20.03 19.59
C THR A 186 -2.66 20.81 18.50
N CYS A 187 -1.48 21.34 18.82
CA CYS A 187 -0.66 22.10 17.89
C CYS A 187 0.36 21.20 17.18
N GLY A 188 0.65 21.51 15.91
CA GLY A 188 1.95 21.20 15.31
C GLY A 188 2.11 19.89 14.55
N THR A 189 1.03 19.16 14.17
CA THR A 189 1.23 18.04 13.25
C THR A 189 1.27 18.51 11.79
N PRO A 190 2.33 18.22 11.01
CA PRO A 190 2.36 18.52 9.59
C PRO A 190 1.46 17.58 8.78
N ALA A 191 0.98 16.47 9.38
CA ALA A 191 0.23 15.45 8.68
C ALA A 191 -1.05 15.98 8.05
N VAL A 192 -1.28 15.68 6.76
CA VAL A 192 -2.53 16.02 6.07
C VAL A 192 -3.71 15.30 6.71
N PHE A 193 -3.62 14.01 6.92
CA PHE A 193 -4.71 13.22 7.47
C PHE A 193 -4.44 12.85 8.92
N VAL A 194 -5.37 13.27 9.79
CA VAL A 194 -5.26 13.06 11.24
C VAL A 194 -6.37 12.13 11.75
N ASN A 195 -6.06 11.48 12.86
CA ASN A 195 -7.02 10.66 13.59
C ASN A 195 -7.79 11.51 14.63
N ARG A 196 -8.68 10.87 15.39
CA ARG A 196 -9.49 11.53 16.44
C ARG A 196 -8.66 12.19 17.56
N PHE A 197 -7.39 11.89 17.67
CA PHE A 197 -6.48 12.47 18.68
C PHE A 197 -5.62 13.60 18.10
N GLY A 198 -5.82 14.01 16.84
CA GLY A 198 -5.02 15.03 16.18
C GLY A 198 -3.65 14.54 15.70
N THR A 199 -3.33 13.25 15.81
CA THR A 199 -2.08 12.68 15.32
C THR A 199 -2.25 12.04 13.95
N ARG A 200 -1.13 11.80 13.23
CA ARG A 200 -1.14 11.20 11.90
C ARG A 200 -1.98 9.93 11.82
N LEU A 201 -2.80 9.83 10.78
CA LEU A 201 -3.63 8.66 10.52
C LEU A 201 -2.77 7.45 10.12
N SER A 202 -3.15 6.25 10.54
CA SER A 202 -2.45 5.02 10.17
C SER A 202 -3.04 4.36 8.91
N SER A 203 -2.22 3.62 8.16
CA SER A 203 -2.70 2.82 7.03
C SER A 203 -3.78 1.80 7.43
N ARG A 204 -3.72 1.28 8.66
CA ARG A 204 -4.76 0.38 9.20
C ARG A 204 -6.09 1.11 9.39
N SER A 205 -6.05 2.37 9.82
CA SER A 205 -7.26 3.20 9.97
C SER A 205 -7.91 3.48 8.62
N VAL A 206 -7.13 3.76 7.57
CA VAL A 206 -7.64 3.91 6.19
C VAL A 206 -8.28 2.61 5.70
N GLY A 207 -7.67 1.46 5.97
CA GLY A 207 -8.26 0.16 5.61
C GLY A 207 -9.60 -0.09 6.29
N ARG A 208 -9.72 0.23 7.61
CA ARG A 208 -10.98 0.10 8.35
C ARG A 208 -12.06 1.05 7.84
N LEU A 209 -11.71 2.31 7.60
CA LEU A 209 -12.58 3.32 7.01
C LEU A 209 -13.14 2.83 5.66
N LEU A 210 -12.29 2.43 4.74
CA LEU A 210 -12.71 1.91 3.45
C LEU A 210 -13.68 0.72 3.61
N HIS A 211 -13.35 -0.24 4.47
CA HIS A 211 -14.22 -1.39 4.72
C HIS A 211 -15.60 -1.00 5.27
N THR A 212 -15.69 0.05 6.09
CA THR A 212 -16.97 0.58 6.58
C THR A 212 -17.83 1.10 5.43
N TYR A 213 -17.27 1.92 4.53
CA TYR A 213 -18.00 2.46 3.39
C TYR A 213 -18.35 1.40 2.34
N LEU A 214 -17.50 0.41 2.12
CA LEU A 214 -17.83 -0.73 1.24
C LEU A 214 -19.05 -1.51 1.75
N ARG A 215 -19.16 -1.71 3.07
CA ARG A 215 -20.33 -2.35 3.66
C ARG A 215 -21.59 -1.49 3.54
N GLN A 216 -21.49 -0.18 3.71
CA GLN A 216 -22.62 0.75 3.58
C GLN A 216 -23.17 0.81 2.15
N THR A 217 -22.28 0.71 1.16
CA THR A 217 -22.63 0.78 -0.26
C THR A 217 -22.93 -0.58 -0.89
N GLY A 218 -22.79 -1.68 -0.15
CA GLY A 218 -22.98 -3.03 -0.70
C GLY A 218 -21.89 -3.47 -1.70
N ILE A 219 -20.79 -2.70 -1.82
CA ILE A 219 -19.68 -3.04 -2.68
C ILE A 219 -18.85 -4.15 -2.05
N ASP A 220 -18.25 -5.01 -2.89
CA ASP A 220 -17.43 -6.13 -2.44
C ASP A 220 -16.35 -5.71 -1.42
N THR A 221 -16.47 -6.25 -0.22
CA THR A 221 -15.57 -5.93 0.91
C THR A 221 -14.15 -6.47 0.74
N ARG A 222 -13.86 -7.27 -0.30
CA ARG A 222 -12.50 -7.64 -0.69
C ARG A 222 -11.72 -6.48 -1.29
N THR A 223 -12.41 -5.38 -1.62
CA THR A 223 -11.81 -4.13 -2.08
C THR A 223 -10.88 -3.55 -1.02
N SER A 224 -9.71 -3.14 -1.43
CA SER A 224 -8.65 -2.60 -0.57
C SER A 224 -8.13 -1.28 -1.16
N PRO A 225 -7.34 -0.47 -0.43
CA PRO A 225 -6.67 0.68 -1.01
C PRO A 225 -5.79 0.32 -2.22
N HIS A 226 -5.27 -0.91 -2.27
CA HIS A 226 -4.53 -1.40 -3.44
C HIS A 226 -5.46 -1.65 -4.63
N THR A 227 -6.68 -2.14 -4.37
CA THR A 227 -7.72 -2.29 -5.39
C THR A 227 -8.11 -0.93 -5.98
N LEU A 228 -8.29 0.13 -5.17
CA LEU A 228 -8.58 1.48 -5.67
C LEU A 228 -7.48 1.99 -6.61
N ARG A 229 -6.23 1.78 -6.26
CA ARG A 229 -5.10 2.13 -7.13
C ARG A 229 -5.09 1.30 -8.42
N HIS A 230 -5.46 0.03 -8.36
CA HIS A 230 -5.59 -0.80 -9.56
C HIS A 230 -6.75 -0.33 -10.43
N THR A 231 -7.89 0.00 -9.82
CA THR A 231 -9.06 0.59 -10.48
C THR A 231 -8.70 1.91 -11.20
N PHE A 232 -7.94 2.80 -10.55
CA PHE A 232 -7.40 4.01 -11.18
C PHE A 232 -6.62 3.68 -12.45
N ALA A 233 -5.68 2.73 -12.37
CA ALA A 233 -4.87 2.32 -13.52
C ALA A 233 -5.73 1.74 -14.66
N THR A 234 -6.69 0.88 -14.32
CA THR A 234 -7.60 0.23 -15.29
C THR A 234 -8.46 1.29 -15.99
N HIS A 235 -9.08 2.20 -15.24
CA HIS A 235 -9.94 3.24 -15.82
C HIS A 235 -9.17 4.17 -16.76
N LEU A 236 -7.93 4.53 -16.43
CA LEU A 236 -7.09 5.31 -17.34
C LEU A 236 -6.78 4.56 -18.64
N LEU A 237 -6.44 3.26 -18.55
CA LEU A 237 -6.13 2.44 -19.72
C LEU A 237 -7.38 2.20 -20.58
N ASP A 238 -8.54 1.94 -19.97
CA ASP A 238 -9.82 1.76 -20.66
C ASP A 238 -10.27 3.04 -21.38
N ALA A 239 -9.91 4.20 -20.86
CA ALA A 239 -10.12 5.49 -21.48
C ALA A 239 -9.03 5.88 -22.50
N GLY A 240 -8.13 4.95 -22.86
CA GLY A 240 -7.15 5.13 -23.92
C GLY A 240 -5.85 5.80 -23.49
N ALA A 241 -5.57 5.95 -22.18
CA ALA A 241 -4.28 6.46 -21.74
C ALA A 241 -3.13 5.51 -22.12
N ASP A 242 -2.00 6.09 -22.52
CA ASP A 242 -0.78 5.31 -22.79
C ASP A 242 -0.27 4.58 -21.54
N ILE A 243 0.06 3.30 -21.69
CA ILE A 243 0.52 2.44 -20.59
C ILE A 243 1.78 2.99 -19.90
N ARG A 244 2.68 3.64 -20.63
CA ARG A 244 3.87 4.27 -20.07
C ARG A 244 3.51 5.49 -19.22
N GLY A 245 2.58 6.32 -19.68
CA GLY A 245 2.04 7.43 -18.92
C GLY A 245 1.39 6.97 -17.61
N VAL A 246 0.59 5.90 -17.65
CA VAL A 246 0.00 5.29 -16.44
C VAL A 246 1.08 4.72 -15.51
N GLN A 247 2.12 4.08 -16.03
CA GLN A 247 3.26 3.60 -15.22
C GLN A 247 4.03 4.74 -14.55
N GLU A 248 4.21 5.86 -15.23
CA GLU A 248 4.84 7.07 -14.66
C GLU A 248 3.98 7.67 -13.56
N LEU A 249 2.68 7.86 -13.77
CA LEU A 249 1.73 8.32 -12.75
C LEU A 249 1.75 7.42 -11.51
N LEU A 250 1.88 6.12 -11.69
CA LEU A 250 1.95 5.16 -10.61
C LEU A 250 3.33 5.05 -9.95
N GLY A 251 4.40 5.55 -10.56
CA GLY A 251 5.76 5.42 -10.04
C GLY A 251 6.26 3.98 -10.05
N HIS A 252 6.12 3.25 -11.15
CA HIS A 252 6.62 1.90 -11.33
C HIS A 252 8.13 1.87 -11.63
N LYS A 253 8.81 0.80 -11.19
CA LYS A 253 10.25 0.68 -10.95
C LYS A 253 11.18 0.65 -12.18
N GLN A 254 10.74 0.83 -13.40
CA GLN A 254 11.58 0.56 -14.60
C GLN A 254 12.11 1.78 -15.36
N LEU A 255 11.98 2.98 -14.85
CA LEU A 255 12.73 4.11 -15.41
C LEU A 255 13.82 4.52 -14.41
N THR A 256 15.02 3.94 -14.64
CA THR A 256 16.29 4.46 -14.13
C THR A 256 16.46 5.86 -14.70
N THR A 257 16.27 6.81 -13.89
CA THR A 257 16.90 8.13 -13.83
C THR A 257 16.01 9.06 -13.02
N THR A 258 16.61 9.83 -12.19
CA THR A 258 16.07 11.09 -11.66
C THR A 258 15.80 11.99 -12.88
N GLN A 259 14.75 11.71 -13.63
CA GLN A 259 14.26 12.67 -14.61
C GLN A 259 13.71 13.82 -13.79
N ILE A 260 14.46 14.91 -13.79
CA ILE A 260 13.97 16.23 -13.45
C ILE A 260 12.67 16.38 -14.25
N TYR A 261 11.53 16.42 -13.54
CA TYR A 261 10.25 16.68 -14.18
C TYR A 261 10.33 18.06 -14.84
N THR A 262 10.62 18.07 -16.13
CA THR A 262 10.60 19.30 -16.92
C THR A 262 9.14 19.74 -17.09
N HIS A 263 8.92 21.03 -17.27
CA HIS A 263 7.58 21.56 -17.54
C HIS A 263 6.88 20.83 -18.71
N VAL A 264 7.63 20.34 -19.67
CA VAL A 264 7.12 19.59 -20.84
C VAL A 264 6.60 18.20 -20.44
N SER A 265 7.32 17.46 -19.56
CA SER A 265 6.88 16.13 -19.10
C SER A 265 5.65 16.22 -18.19
N THR A 266 5.59 17.24 -17.35
CA THR A 266 4.46 17.53 -16.46
C THR A 266 3.19 17.90 -17.26
N ARG A 267 3.32 18.71 -18.29
CA ARG A 267 2.20 19.07 -19.18
C ARG A 267 1.64 17.85 -19.89
N ARG A 268 2.49 17.00 -20.43
CA ARG A 268 2.10 15.76 -21.10
C ARG A 268 1.36 14.77 -20.18
N LEU A 269 1.84 14.63 -18.96
CA LEU A 269 1.16 13.81 -17.94
C LEU A 269 -0.21 14.37 -17.56
N ARG A 270 -0.31 15.69 -17.43
CA ARG A 270 -1.57 16.39 -17.13
C ARG A 270 -2.58 16.22 -18.27
N ASP A 271 -2.15 16.35 -19.51
CA ASP A 271 -3.00 16.21 -20.69
C ASP A 271 -3.53 14.75 -20.79
N SER A 272 -2.66 13.75 -20.63
CA SER A 272 -3.06 12.34 -20.60
C SER A 272 -4.02 12.03 -19.46
N TYR A 273 -3.79 12.60 -18.27
CA TYR A 273 -4.68 12.45 -17.13
C TYR A 273 -6.05 13.08 -17.41
N ARG A 274 -6.09 14.32 -17.91
CA ARG A 274 -7.34 15.03 -18.21
C ARG A 274 -8.17 14.34 -19.27
N GLN A 275 -7.55 13.73 -20.26
CA GLN A 275 -8.25 13.02 -21.32
C GLN A 275 -8.86 11.68 -20.84
N ALA A 276 -8.21 11.02 -19.89
CA ALA A 276 -8.53 9.63 -19.56
C ALA A 276 -9.12 9.42 -18.16
N HIS A 277 -8.91 10.35 -17.20
CA HIS A 277 -9.42 10.12 -15.85
C HIS A 277 -10.88 10.53 -15.70
N PRO A 278 -11.79 9.64 -15.21
CA PRO A 278 -13.23 9.90 -15.14
C PRO A 278 -13.64 11.09 -14.28
N ARG A 279 -12.73 11.60 -13.44
CA ARG A 279 -12.94 12.75 -12.54
C ARG A 279 -11.85 13.81 -12.71
N ALA A 280 -11.28 13.93 -13.92
CA ALA A 280 -10.31 14.97 -14.28
C ALA A 280 -10.98 16.33 -14.43
#